data_a4c67d31145ece6cce16feb20f02bf8d
#
_entry.id   a4c67d31145ece6cce16feb20f02bf8d
#
_cell.length_a   1.000
_cell.length_b   1.000
_cell.length_c   1.000
_cell.angle_alpha   90.00
_cell.angle_beta   90.00
_cell.angle_gamma   90.00
#
_symmetry.space_group_name_H-M   'P 1'
#
loop_
_entity.id
_entity.type
_entity.pdbx_description
1 polymer ?
#
loop_
_entity_poly.entity_id
_entity_poly.type
_entity_poly.pdbx_seq_one_letter_code
_entity_poly.pdbx_strand_id
1 'polypeptide(L)'
;MNNEFDARWKRKGVTVWEPSKVNIDAVIGDGVQVGSFCEVGPRVIIGDGARIGAFSFIPEGVIIKDNAWIGPRCTFTNDRFPPSPRDGWEPTVVEKGARLGAGVTVVCGVTIGEGALVGAGSVVTKNIPSGETWAGTPARKIKTDSKEE
;
A
#
# COMPACT_ATOMS: atom_id res chain seq x y z
N MET A 1 11.38 23.66 -1.53
CA MET A 1 10.30 22.72 -1.14
C MET A 1 9.33 23.47 -0.24
N ASN A 2 8.06 23.41 -0.56
CA ASN A 2 7.04 24.23 0.07
C ASN A 2 6.73 23.75 1.49
N ASN A 3 7.00 24.59 2.48
CA ASN A 3 6.66 24.38 3.88
C ASN A 3 5.16 24.17 4.16
N GLU A 4 4.29 24.50 3.21
CA GLU A 4 2.84 24.30 3.34
C GLU A 4 2.42 22.84 3.39
N PHE A 5 3.13 22.00 2.65
CA PHE A 5 2.92 20.56 2.63
C PHE A 5 3.22 19.93 4.00
N ASP A 6 4.28 20.38 4.62
CA ASP A 6 4.74 19.93 5.92
C ASP A 6 3.79 20.35 7.07
N ALA A 7 3.23 21.56 7.02
CA ALA A 7 2.32 22.06 8.02
C ALA A 7 0.95 21.37 8.04
N ARG A 8 0.45 20.95 6.87
CA ARG A 8 -0.85 20.31 6.72
C ARG A 8 -0.91 18.94 7.40
N TRP A 9 0.16 18.18 7.36
CA TRP A 9 0.23 16.85 7.92
C TRP A 9 0.84 16.75 9.30
N LYS A 10 1.70 17.68 9.69
CA LYS A 10 2.21 17.77 11.06
C LYS A 10 1.11 17.85 12.11
N ARG A 11 0.01 18.54 11.80
CA ARG A 11 -1.15 18.64 12.70
C ARG A 11 -1.85 17.32 12.96
N LYS A 12 -1.67 16.35 12.07
CA LYS A 12 -2.27 15.01 12.15
C LYS A 12 -1.30 13.95 12.68
N GLY A 13 -0.10 14.34 13.13
CA GLY A 13 0.95 13.42 13.55
C GLY A 13 1.52 12.60 12.39
N VAL A 14 1.36 13.06 11.16
CA VAL A 14 1.92 12.41 9.96
C VAL A 14 3.41 12.67 9.88
N THR A 15 4.18 11.65 9.57
CA THR A 15 5.61 11.76 9.30
C THR A 15 5.90 11.31 7.88
N VAL A 16 6.52 12.18 7.10
CA VAL A 16 7.03 11.86 5.76
C VAL A 16 8.53 12.07 5.77
N TRP A 17 9.30 10.99 5.58
CA TRP A 17 10.75 11.09 5.48
C TRP A 17 11.17 11.51 4.07
N GLU A 18 11.98 12.54 4.01
CA GLU A 18 12.53 13.04 2.75
C GLU A 18 13.67 12.15 2.20
N PRO A 19 13.92 12.18 0.90
CA PRO A 19 13.07 12.79 -0.11
C PRO A 19 11.90 11.87 -0.47
N SER A 20 10.70 12.38 -0.46
CA SER A 20 9.50 11.66 -0.89
C SER A 20 8.54 12.62 -1.59
N LYS A 21 7.77 12.09 -2.53
CA LYS A 21 6.75 12.87 -3.22
C LYS A 21 5.37 12.36 -2.82
N VAL A 22 4.61 13.18 -2.13
CA VAL A 22 3.22 12.90 -1.83
C VAL A 22 2.34 13.92 -2.53
N ASN A 23 1.43 13.45 -3.35
CA ASN A 23 0.58 14.34 -4.14
C ASN A 23 -0.37 15.13 -3.22
N ILE A 24 -0.60 16.39 -3.58
CA ILE A 24 -1.46 17.29 -2.77
C ILE A 24 -2.91 16.80 -2.68
N ASP A 25 -3.38 16.05 -3.67
CA ASP A 25 -4.73 15.48 -3.70
C ASP A 25 -4.83 14.14 -2.96
N ALA A 26 -3.73 13.63 -2.40
CA ALA A 26 -3.77 12.45 -1.56
C ALA A 26 -4.44 12.77 -0.21
N VAL A 27 -5.28 11.86 0.25
CA VAL A 27 -5.94 11.96 1.55
C VAL A 27 -5.15 11.11 2.54
N ILE A 28 -4.52 11.76 3.50
CA ILE A 28 -3.64 11.14 4.48
C ILE A 28 -4.29 11.23 5.87
N GLY A 29 -4.49 10.09 6.50
CA GLY A 29 -5.04 9.97 7.84
C GLY A 29 -4.05 10.36 8.94
N ASP A 30 -4.54 10.31 10.17
CA ASP A 30 -3.76 10.67 11.36
C ASP A 30 -2.67 9.63 11.65
N GLY A 31 -1.48 10.07 12.05
CA GLY A 31 -0.40 9.19 12.47
C GLY A 31 0.24 8.34 11.36
N VAL A 32 -0.07 8.62 10.10
CA VAL A 32 0.53 7.92 8.96
C VAL A 32 2.04 8.17 8.90
N GLN A 33 2.78 7.13 8.58
CA GLN A 33 4.23 7.22 8.36
C GLN A 33 4.57 6.82 6.93
N VAL A 34 5.31 7.67 6.23
CA VAL A 34 5.79 7.43 4.87
C VAL A 34 7.31 7.48 4.87
N GLY A 35 7.95 6.36 4.55
CA GLY A 35 9.41 6.25 4.46
C GLY A 35 9.99 7.08 3.33
N SER A 36 11.31 7.23 3.32
CA SER A 36 12.04 8.01 2.30
C SER A 36 11.91 7.39 0.92
N PHE A 37 12.04 8.22 -0.10
CA PHE A 37 12.01 7.83 -1.51
C PHE A 37 10.71 7.15 -1.95
N CYS A 38 9.61 7.51 -1.32
CA CYS A 38 8.28 7.08 -1.75
C CYS A 38 7.67 8.05 -2.75
N GLU A 39 6.84 7.52 -3.62
CA GLU A 39 5.92 8.31 -4.43
C GLU A 39 4.49 7.89 -4.11
N VAL A 40 3.68 8.85 -3.67
CA VAL A 40 2.25 8.69 -3.40
C VAL A 40 1.48 9.57 -4.39
N GLY A 41 0.73 8.94 -5.25
CA GLY A 41 0.03 9.58 -6.37
C GLY A 41 -1.23 10.35 -5.98
N PRO A 42 -1.86 10.99 -6.98
CA PRO A 42 -3.11 11.72 -6.78
C PRO A 42 -4.23 10.78 -6.31
N ARG A 43 -5.15 11.32 -5.51
CA ARG A 43 -6.34 10.61 -5.03
C ARG A 43 -6.08 9.28 -4.32
N VAL A 44 -4.83 9.04 -3.90
CA VAL A 44 -4.51 7.95 -2.98
C VAL A 44 -5.13 8.27 -1.63
N ILE A 45 -5.72 7.27 -1.00
CA ILE A 45 -6.26 7.37 0.36
C ILE A 45 -5.43 6.47 1.26
N ILE A 46 -4.89 7.04 2.33
CA ILE A 46 -4.14 6.31 3.35
C ILE A 46 -4.82 6.55 4.70
N GLY A 47 -5.33 5.47 5.30
CA GLY A 47 -6.04 5.49 6.57
C GLY A 47 -5.14 5.74 7.77
N ASP A 48 -5.78 5.99 8.91
CA ASP A 48 -5.10 6.32 10.16
C ASP A 48 -4.10 5.24 10.58
N GLY A 49 -2.92 5.65 11.03
CA GLY A 49 -1.90 4.77 11.56
C GLY A 49 -1.23 3.83 10.55
N ALA A 50 -1.56 3.94 9.27
CA ALA A 50 -0.90 3.14 8.23
C ALA A 50 0.57 3.52 8.07
N ARG A 51 1.38 2.54 7.64
CA ARG A 51 2.81 2.72 7.43
C ARG A 51 3.21 2.31 6.04
N ILE A 52 3.94 3.18 5.36
CA ILE A 52 4.49 2.94 4.03
C ILE A 52 6.00 2.89 4.15
N GLY A 53 6.58 1.74 3.85
CA GLY A 53 8.03 1.54 3.87
C GLY A 53 8.74 2.31 2.75
N ALA A 54 10.01 2.62 2.97
CA ALA A 54 10.83 3.37 2.02
C ALA A 54 10.85 2.75 0.61
N PHE A 55 11.03 3.58 -0.41
CA PHE A 55 11.10 3.17 -1.81
C PHE A 55 9.83 2.52 -2.36
N SER A 56 8.69 2.82 -1.80
CA SER A 56 7.42 2.29 -2.28
C SER A 56 6.76 3.24 -3.28
N PHE A 57 6.07 2.65 -4.24
CA PHE A 57 5.29 3.37 -5.25
C PHE A 57 3.81 3.08 -5.07
N ILE A 58 3.06 4.12 -4.75
CA ILE A 58 1.62 4.07 -4.52
C ILE A 58 0.95 4.96 -5.58
N PRO A 59 0.55 4.40 -6.71
CA PRO A 59 -0.01 5.19 -7.81
C PRO A 59 -1.42 5.67 -7.53
N GLU A 60 -1.90 6.51 -8.42
CA GLU A 60 -3.24 7.08 -8.39
C GLU A 60 -4.33 6.06 -8.09
N GLY A 61 -5.23 6.42 -7.18
CA GLY A 61 -6.45 5.67 -6.86
C GLY A 61 -6.28 4.50 -5.91
N VAL A 62 -5.08 4.19 -5.44
CA VAL A 62 -4.88 3.15 -4.42
C VAL A 62 -5.48 3.58 -3.09
N ILE A 63 -6.17 2.66 -2.43
CA ILE A 63 -6.76 2.85 -1.12
C ILE A 63 -6.06 1.93 -0.13
N ILE A 64 -5.42 2.51 0.88
CA ILE A 64 -4.77 1.81 1.98
C ILE A 64 -5.52 2.20 3.25
N LYS A 65 -6.13 1.22 3.91
CA LYS A 65 -6.95 1.49 5.09
C LYS A 65 -6.15 1.50 6.39
N ASP A 66 -6.85 1.75 7.49
CA ASP A 66 -6.25 2.00 8.80
C ASP A 66 -5.28 0.90 9.23
N ASN A 67 -4.17 1.30 9.83
CA ASN A 67 -3.17 0.42 10.40
C ASN A 67 -2.59 -0.64 9.43
N ALA A 68 -2.79 -0.48 8.14
CA ALA A 68 -2.12 -1.34 7.17
C ALA A 68 -0.60 -1.08 7.18
N TRP A 69 0.15 -2.14 6.94
CA TRP A 69 1.60 -2.10 6.87
C TRP A 69 2.06 -2.42 5.46
N ILE A 70 2.65 -1.47 4.79
CA ILE A 70 3.28 -1.65 3.48
C ILE A 70 4.79 -1.69 3.69
N GLY A 71 5.40 -2.84 3.46
CA GLY A 71 6.85 -3.01 3.57
C GLY A 71 7.62 -2.13 2.59
N PRO A 72 8.95 -1.99 2.75
CA PRO A 72 9.76 -1.22 1.82
C PRO A 72 9.77 -1.83 0.43
N ARG A 73 9.96 -0.99 -0.57
CA ARG A 73 10.02 -1.40 -1.99
C ARG A 73 8.77 -2.10 -2.51
N CYS A 74 7.62 -1.83 -1.93
CA CYS A 74 6.36 -2.29 -2.49
C CYS A 74 5.97 -1.43 -3.69
N THR A 75 5.44 -2.09 -4.71
CA THR A 75 4.99 -1.45 -5.94
C THR A 75 3.55 -1.83 -6.22
N PHE A 76 2.68 -0.84 -6.28
CA PHE A 76 1.32 -1.01 -6.77
C PHE A 76 1.25 -0.60 -8.23
N THR A 77 0.43 -1.28 -9.02
CA THR A 77 0.11 -0.87 -10.38
C THR A 77 -1.30 -0.30 -10.45
N ASN A 78 -1.65 0.39 -11.51
CA ASN A 78 -3.00 0.90 -11.74
C ASN A 78 -3.48 0.63 -13.18
N ASP A 79 -2.58 0.21 -14.04
CA ASP A 79 -2.89 -0.21 -15.41
C ASP A 79 -2.56 -1.70 -15.56
N ARG A 80 -3.58 -2.52 -15.79
CA ARG A 80 -3.41 -3.97 -15.91
C ARG A 80 -2.81 -4.36 -17.26
N PHE A 81 -3.13 -3.62 -18.28
CA PHE A 81 -2.72 -3.89 -19.67
C PHE A 81 -2.11 -2.65 -20.31
N PRO A 82 -0.94 -2.18 -19.79
CA PRO A 82 -0.36 -0.92 -20.23
C PRO A 82 0.09 -0.94 -21.72
N PRO A 83 -0.10 0.17 -22.44
CA PRO A 83 -0.75 1.39 -21.97
C PRO A 83 -2.26 1.38 -22.22
N SER A 84 -3.05 1.57 -21.17
CA SER A 84 -4.50 1.74 -21.27
C SER A 84 -4.91 3.20 -21.06
N PRO A 85 -6.06 3.64 -21.62
CA PRO A 85 -6.67 4.90 -21.24
C PRO A 85 -6.94 4.94 -19.72
N ARG A 86 -6.87 6.13 -19.14
CA ARG A 86 -6.96 6.32 -17.67
C ARG A 86 -8.27 5.83 -17.06
N ASP A 87 -9.36 5.83 -17.82
CA ASP A 87 -10.65 5.28 -17.42
C ASP A 87 -10.68 3.74 -17.32
N GLY A 88 -9.67 3.07 -17.87
CA GLY A 88 -9.46 1.63 -17.74
C GLY A 88 -8.61 1.24 -16.52
N TRP A 89 -8.18 2.20 -15.72
CA TRP A 89 -7.38 1.91 -14.52
C TRP A 89 -8.24 1.37 -13.40
N GLU A 90 -7.74 0.34 -12.72
CA GLU A 90 -8.48 -0.38 -11.70
C GLU A 90 -7.96 -0.01 -10.30
N PRO A 91 -8.84 0.36 -9.36
CA PRO A 91 -8.44 0.66 -7.99
C PRO A 91 -7.99 -0.61 -7.27
N THR A 92 -7.01 -0.44 -6.40
CA THR A 92 -6.52 -1.48 -5.50
C THR A 92 -6.83 -1.08 -4.07
N VAL A 93 -7.30 -2.04 -3.28
CA VAL A 93 -7.65 -1.80 -1.88
C VAL A 93 -6.80 -2.70 -0.98
N VAL A 94 -6.13 -2.09 -0.01
CA VAL A 94 -5.51 -2.79 1.12
C VAL A 94 -6.36 -2.52 2.35
N GLU A 95 -6.99 -3.57 2.85
CA GLU A 95 -7.91 -3.46 3.97
C GLU A 95 -7.19 -3.24 5.30
N LYS A 96 -7.95 -2.89 6.32
CA LYS A 96 -7.47 -2.58 7.67
C LYS A 96 -6.52 -3.66 8.20
N GLY A 97 -5.37 -3.23 8.70
CA GLY A 97 -4.41 -4.10 9.36
C GLY A 97 -3.73 -5.13 8.45
N ALA A 98 -3.97 -5.11 7.15
CA ALA A 98 -3.25 -5.98 6.21
C ALA A 98 -1.76 -5.61 6.18
N ARG A 99 -0.91 -6.61 6.00
CA ARG A 99 0.54 -6.45 6.05
C ARG A 99 1.19 -7.02 4.80
N LEU A 100 1.95 -6.20 4.12
CA LEU A 100 2.73 -6.59 2.95
C LEU A 100 4.21 -6.59 3.31
N GLY A 101 4.87 -7.71 3.08
CA GLY A 101 6.33 -7.82 3.24
C GLY A 101 7.08 -6.95 2.24
N ALA A 102 8.40 -6.85 2.41
CA ALA A 102 9.25 -6.07 1.52
C ALA A 102 9.19 -6.55 0.07
N GLY A 103 9.21 -5.62 -0.88
CA GLY A 103 9.30 -5.93 -2.30
C GLY A 103 8.06 -6.58 -2.91
N VAL A 104 6.91 -6.49 -2.26
CA VAL A 104 5.65 -7.00 -2.81
C VAL A 104 5.20 -6.13 -3.97
N THR A 105 4.82 -6.77 -5.08
CA THR A 105 4.15 -6.12 -6.21
C THR A 105 2.67 -6.47 -6.17
N VAL A 106 1.81 -5.46 -6.25
CA VAL A 106 0.35 -5.64 -6.26
C VAL A 106 -0.19 -5.22 -7.62
N VAL A 107 -0.70 -6.18 -8.36
CA VAL A 107 -1.38 -5.91 -9.64
C VAL A 107 -2.73 -5.26 -9.34
N CYS A 108 -3.07 -4.22 -10.09
CA CYS A 108 -4.27 -3.43 -9.87
C CYS A 108 -5.57 -4.23 -9.89
N GLY A 109 -6.61 -3.67 -9.28
CA GLY A 109 -7.94 -4.25 -9.24
C GLY A 109 -8.12 -5.35 -8.18
N VAL A 110 -7.13 -5.57 -7.31
CA VAL A 110 -7.26 -6.57 -6.24
C VAL A 110 -7.61 -5.90 -4.91
N THR A 111 -8.26 -6.68 -4.06
CA THR A 111 -8.47 -6.34 -2.65
C THR A 111 -7.66 -7.30 -1.78
N ILE A 112 -6.79 -6.74 -0.94
CA ILE A 112 -6.07 -7.49 0.09
C ILE A 112 -6.87 -7.36 1.38
N GLY A 113 -7.41 -8.49 1.85
CA GLY A 113 -8.39 -8.54 2.94
C GLY A 113 -7.84 -8.09 4.29
N GLU A 114 -8.74 -7.75 5.20
CA GLU A 114 -8.43 -7.29 6.55
C GLU A 114 -7.52 -8.29 7.27
N GLY A 115 -6.42 -7.79 7.84
CA GLY A 115 -5.46 -8.60 8.58
C GLY A 115 -4.68 -9.62 7.77
N ALA A 116 -4.83 -9.65 6.45
CA ALA A 116 -4.07 -10.55 5.58
C ALA A 116 -2.55 -10.27 5.67
N LEU A 117 -1.75 -11.31 5.43
CA LEU A 117 -0.30 -11.22 5.38
C LEU A 117 0.20 -11.66 4.01
N VAL A 118 1.00 -10.82 3.37
CA VAL A 118 1.66 -11.13 2.10
C VAL A 118 3.16 -11.25 2.32
N GLY A 119 3.73 -12.40 1.96
CA GLY A 119 5.15 -12.66 2.09
C GLY A 119 6.01 -11.74 1.22
N ALA A 120 7.23 -11.45 1.68
CA ALA A 120 8.17 -10.61 0.95
C ALA A 120 8.43 -11.12 -0.48
N GLY A 121 8.61 -10.21 -1.43
CA GLY A 121 8.91 -10.54 -2.83
C GLY A 121 7.77 -11.15 -3.63
N SER A 122 6.58 -11.22 -3.07
CA SER A 122 5.41 -11.80 -3.73
C SER A 122 4.83 -10.88 -4.80
N VAL A 123 4.12 -11.49 -5.76
CA VAL A 123 3.32 -10.77 -6.77
C VAL A 123 1.86 -11.13 -6.58
N VAL A 124 1.07 -10.19 -6.09
CA VAL A 124 -0.36 -10.37 -5.82
C VAL A 124 -1.16 -10.09 -7.09
N THR A 125 -1.80 -11.11 -7.63
CA THR A 125 -2.58 -11.05 -8.87
C THR A 125 -4.07 -11.31 -8.67
N LYS A 126 -4.48 -11.72 -7.47
CA LYS A 126 -5.86 -12.04 -7.09
C LYS A 126 -6.19 -11.49 -5.73
N ASN A 127 -7.48 -11.32 -5.45
CA ASN A 127 -7.95 -10.95 -4.14
C ASN A 127 -7.46 -11.92 -3.06
N ILE A 128 -7.07 -11.39 -1.92
CA ILE A 128 -6.65 -12.15 -0.75
C ILE A 128 -7.73 -12.03 0.31
N PRO A 129 -8.35 -13.15 0.72
CA PRO A 129 -9.34 -13.12 1.80
C PRO A 129 -8.77 -12.64 3.13
N SER A 130 -9.65 -12.10 3.97
CA SER A 130 -9.28 -11.60 5.30
C SER A 130 -8.58 -12.68 6.14
N GLY A 131 -7.52 -12.30 6.83
CA GLY A 131 -6.77 -13.15 7.75
C GLY A 131 -5.89 -14.21 7.10
N GLU A 132 -5.90 -14.34 5.78
CA GLU A 132 -5.09 -15.34 5.10
C GLU A 132 -3.64 -14.87 4.91
N THR A 133 -2.73 -15.84 4.85
CA THR A 133 -1.32 -15.64 4.49
C THR A 133 -1.09 -16.15 3.08
N TRP A 134 -0.56 -15.28 2.23
CA TRP A 134 -0.23 -15.58 0.83
C TRP A 134 1.21 -15.23 0.53
N ALA A 135 1.85 -15.99 -0.35
CA ALA A 135 3.21 -15.68 -0.81
C ALA A 135 3.49 -16.29 -2.19
N GLY A 136 4.55 -15.82 -2.80
CA GLY A 136 5.10 -16.33 -4.06
C GLY A 136 4.74 -15.48 -5.27
N THR A 137 5.18 -15.94 -6.43
CA THR A 137 4.95 -15.31 -7.74
C THR A 137 4.41 -16.35 -8.73
N PRO A 138 3.11 -16.32 -9.05
CA PRO A 138 2.05 -15.50 -8.43
C PRO A 138 1.79 -15.94 -6.99
N ALA A 139 1.37 -14.99 -6.15
CA ALA A 139 1.04 -15.27 -4.76
C ALA A 139 -0.10 -16.28 -4.64
N ARG A 140 0.06 -17.23 -3.74
CA ARG A 140 -0.93 -18.27 -3.42
C ARG A 140 -1.04 -18.42 -1.92
N LYS A 141 -2.20 -18.88 -1.46
CA LYS A 141 -2.43 -19.15 -0.04
C LYS A 141 -1.39 -20.12 0.50
N ILE A 142 -0.75 -19.76 1.59
CA ILE A 142 0.10 -20.65 2.37
C ILE A 142 -0.79 -21.35 3.39
N LYS A 143 -0.71 -22.68 3.42
CA LYS A 143 -1.27 -23.44 4.53
C LYS A 143 -0.40 -23.18 5.74
N THR A 144 -0.94 -22.50 6.73
CA THR A 144 -0.34 -22.49 8.06
C THR A 144 -0.62 -23.87 8.66
N ASP A 145 0.39 -24.71 8.74
CA ASP A 145 0.30 -25.86 9.63
C ASP A 145 0.09 -25.28 11.02
N SER A 146 -1.09 -25.51 11.60
CA SER A 146 -1.30 -25.28 13.00
C SER A 146 -0.29 -26.18 13.72
N LYS A 147 0.81 -25.58 14.21
CA LYS A 147 1.59 -26.28 15.25
C LYS A 147 0.67 -26.35 16.44
N GLU A 148 0.07 -27.51 16.60
CA GLU A 148 -0.44 -27.94 17.88
C GLU A 148 0.80 -27.99 18.82
N GLU A 149 0.82 -27.08 19.77
CA GLU A 149 1.66 -27.27 20.95
C GLU A 149 1.01 -28.29 21.89
#